data_a34d440c056332e7bdb21d8f02388d87
#
_entry.id   a34d440c056332e7bdb21d8f02388d87
#
_cell.length_a   1.000
_cell.length_b   1.000
_cell.length_c   1.000
_cell.angle_alpha   90.00
_cell.angle_beta   90.00
_cell.angle_gamma   90.00
#
_symmetry.space_group_name_H-M   'P 1'
#
loop_
_entity.id
_entity.type
_entity.pdbx_description
1 polymer ?
#
loop_
_entity_poly.entity_id
_entity_poly.type
_entity_poly.pdbx_seq_one_letter_code
_entity_poly.pdbx_strand_id
1 'polypeptide(L)'
;MNKKAYYGQFGGQYVAESLMNTLQELDQAYEEAIHDPEFMKQYHYYLKQYVGRETPLYYAERLSAKYGTKIYLKREDLNHTGAHKINNVLGQVLLAKKMGKTRVIAETGAGQHGVATATGAALFDMECTVYMGKEDIQRQKLNVMRMEMLGAKVVSVESGSNTLKDATNEAIRTWAKTAEDTFYIIGSAVGPYPYPKMVKEFQSCLLYTSPSPRDLS
;
A
#
# COMPACT_ATOMS: atom_id res chain seq x y z
N MET A 1 20.23 -15.78 -11.23
CA MET A 1 19.33 -15.23 -10.20
C MET A 1 19.52 -13.71 -10.16
N ASN A 2 18.41 -12.96 -10.21
CA ASN A 2 18.46 -11.49 -10.17
C ASN A 2 18.83 -11.04 -8.73
N LYS A 3 20.09 -10.61 -8.52
CA LYS A 3 20.59 -10.16 -7.21
C LYS A 3 19.75 -9.01 -6.61
N LYS A 4 19.07 -8.22 -7.44
CA LYS A 4 18.18 -7.11 -7.01
C LYS A 4 16.94 -7.60 -6.25
N ALA A 5 16.52 -8.85 -6.45
CA ALA A 5 15.32 -9.41 -5.82
C ALA A 5 15.53 -9.91 -4.39
N TYR A 6 16.75 -9.85 -3.87
CA TYR A 6 17.10 -10.43 -2.57
C TYR A 6 17.64 -9.40 -1.58
N TYR A 7 17.24 -9.56 -0.32
CA TYR A 7 17.69 -8.82 0.87
C TYR A 7 18.39 -9.81 1.80
N GLY A 8 19.68 -10.06 1.56
CA GLY A 8 20.41 -11.15 2.22
C GLY A 8 19.85 -12.51 1.79
N GLN A 9 19.38 -13.29 2.74
CA GLN A 9 18.76 -14.62 2.49
C GLN A 9 17.25 -14.54 2.15
N PHE A 10 16.63 -13.37 2.25
CA PHE A 10 15.19 -13.15 2.04
C PHE A 10 14.91 -12.52 0.67
N GLY A 11 13.69 -12.71 0.17
CA GLY A 11 13.24 -12.10 -1.08
C GLY A 11 13.03 -13.13 -2.18
N GLY A 12 13.13 -12.68 -3.44
CA GLY A 12 12.92 -13.49 -4.63
C GLY A 12 11.57 -13.25 -5.31
N GLN A 13 11.25 -14.10 -6.28
CA GLN A 13 10.02 -14.05 -7.08
C GLN A 13 9.36 -15.44 -7.11
N TYR A 14 8.87 -15.89 -5.97
CA TYR A 14 8.22 -17.19 -5.82
C TYR A 14 6.73 -17.07 -6.10
N VAL A 15 6.36 -17.10 -7.37
CA VAL A 15 4.97 -16.99 -7.87
C VAL A 15 4.71 -18.01 -8.97
N ALA A 16 3.43 -18.14 -9.36
CA ALA A 16 3.07 -18.92 -10.54
C ALA A 16 3.76 -18.35 -11.80
N GLU A 17 4.19 -19.25 -12.70
CA GLU A 17 4.88 -18.87 -13.94
C GLU A 17 4.10 -17.84 -14.76
N SER A 18 2.76 -17.94 -14.76
CA SER A 18 1.86 -17.00 -15.43
C SER A 18 2.00 -15.54 -14.98
N LEU A 19 2.54 -15.29 -13.77
CA LEU A 19 2.77 -13.94 -13.24
C LEU A 19 4.18 -13.41 -13.48
N MET A 20 5.08 -14.21 -14.00
CA MET A 20 6.49 -13.80 -14.18
C MET A 20 6.63 -12.61 -15.15
N ASN A 21 5.94 -12.65 -16.30
CA ASN A 21 5.94 -11.54 -17.25
C ASN A 21 5.35 -10.27 -16.64
N THR A 22 4.23 -10.40 -15.92
CA THR A 22 3.57 -9.28 -15.22
C THR A 22 4.51 -8.63 -14.20
N LEU A 23 5.29 -9.43 -13.47
CA LEU A 23 6.27 -8.89 -12.52
C LEU A 23 7.47 -8.23 -13.21
N GLN A 24 7.88 -8.70 -14.39
CA GLN A 24 8.93 -8.05 -15.18
C GLN A 24 8.44 -6.70 -15.74
N GLU A 25 7.23 -6.64 -16.27
CA GLU A 25 6.60 -5.40 -16.70
C GLU A 25 6.45 -4.41 -15.53
N LEU A 26 6.05 -4.90 -14.38
CA LEU A 26 5.93 -4.08 -13.16
C LEU A 26 7.29 -3.53 -12.72
N ASP A 27 8.34 -4.35 -12.71
CA ASP A 27 9.70 -3.91 -12.33
C ASP A 27 10.21 -2.83 -13.28
N GLN A 28 10.03 -3.03 -14.58
CA GLN A 28 10.43 -2.04 -15.58
C GLN A 28 9.63 -0.74 -15.41
N ALA A 29 8.31 -0.81 -15.35
CA ALA A 29 7.45 0.37 -15.20
C ALA A 29 7.74 1.13 -13.91
N TYR A 30 8.02 0.43 -12.82
CA TYR A 30 8.39 1.03 -11.54
C TYR A 30 9.76 1.74 -11.63
N GLU A 31 10.79 1.09 -12.19
CA GLU A 31 12.11 1.72 -12.35
C GLU A 31 12.04 2.96 -13.24
N GLU A 32 11.28 2.92 -14.34
CA GLU A 32 11.04 4.08 -15.18
C GLU A 32 10.31 5.20 -14.42
N ALA A 33 9.26 4.85 -13.67
CA ALA A 33 8.44 5.82 -12.94
C ALA A 33 9.21 6.58 -11.86
N ILE A 34 10.02 5.89 -11.05
CA ILE A 34 10.76 6.55 -9.96
C ILE A 34 11.88 7.48 -10.46
N HIS A 35 12.31 7.31 -11.70
CA HIS A 35 13.29 8.18 -12.35
C HIS A 35 12.65 9.21 -13.30
N ASP A 36 11.32 9.16 -13.48
CA ASP A 36 10.56 10.14 -14.27
C ASP A 36 10.20 11.35 -13.41
N PRO A 37 10.77 12.56 -13.69
CA PRO A 37 10.50 13.75 -12.88
C PRO A 37 9.02 14.15 -12.84
N GLU A 38 8.26 13.93 -13.92
CA GLU A 38 6.84 14.28 -13.95
C GLU A 38 6.00 13.31 -13.11
N PHE A 39 6.32 12.02 -13.11
CA PHE A 39 5.69 11.05 -12.22
C PHE A 39 5.96 11.40 -10.74
N MET A 40 7.20 11.67 -10.38
CA MET A 40 7.58 12.02 -9.01
C MET A 40 6.97 13.35 -8.57
N LYS A 41 6.91 14.34 -9.45
CA LYS A 41 6.21 15.61 -9.19
C LYS A 41 4.72 15.41 -8.91
N GLN A 42 4.06 14.57 -9.71
CA GLN A 42 2.65 14.23 -9.52
C GLN A 42 2.43 13.46 -8.20
N TYR A 43 3.28 12.47 -7.90
CA TYR A 43 3.24 11.73 -6.66
C TYR A 43 3.40 12.66 -5.44
N HIS A 44 4.40 13.55 -5.42
CA HIS A 44 4.62 14.51 -4.35
C HIS A 44 3.47 15.53 -4.24
N TYR A 45 2.89 15.94 -5.36
CA TYR A 45 1.70 16.78 -5.37
C TYR A 45 0.55 16.14 -4.59
N TYR A 46 0.22 14.87 -4.87
CA TYR A 46 -0.85 14.16 -4.17
C TYR A 46 -0.50 13.88 -2.71
N LEU A 47 0.74 13.57 -2.38
CA LEU A 47 1.17 13.44 -0.99
C LEU A 47 0.92 14.74 -0.21
N LYS A 48 1.23 15.87 -0.79
CA LYS A 48 1.07 17.19 -0.14
C LYS A 48 -0.37 17.66 -0.12
N GLN A 49 -1.06 17.64 -1.26
CA GLN A 49 -2.36 18.29 -1.42
C GLN A 49 -3.54 17.40 -1.05
N TYR A 50 -3.40 16.10 -1.21
CA TYR A 50 -4.48 15.14 -0.98
C TYR A 50 -4.31 14.33 0.31
N VAL A 51 -3.11 13.84 0.58
CA VAL A 51 -2.82 13.08 1.82
C VAL A 51 -2.64 13.99 3.02
N GLY A 52 -2.14 15.20 2.82
CA GLY A 52 -1.89 16.16 3.90
C GLY A 52 -0.50 16.03 4.53
N ARG A 53 0.47 15.49 3.77
CA ARG A 53 1.85 15.43 4.24
C ARG A 53 2.51 16.82 4.14
N GLU A 54 3.43 17.12 5.04
CA GLU A 54 4.09 16.14 5.91
C GLU A 54 3.39 16.11 7.28
N THR A 55 3.18 14.89 7.82
CA THR A 55 2.58 14.75 9.15
C THR A 55 3.55 15.21 10.25
N PRO A 56 3.07 15.88 11.31
CA PRO A 56 3.92 16.38 12.37
C PRO A 56 4.51 15.27 13.24
N LEU A 57 5.65 15.57 13.83
CA LEU A 57 6.22 14.81 14.95
C LEU A 57 5.83 15.53 16.25
N TYR A 58 4.84 15.00 16.94
CA TYR A 58 4.25 15.60 18.14
C TYR A 58 4.94 15.13 19.41
N TYR A 59 5.44 16.06 20.23
CA TYR A 59 5.98 15.74 21.55
C TYR A 59 4.85 15.46 22.55
N ALA A 60 4.80 14.24 23.09
CA ALA A 60 3.77 13.79 24.00
C ALA A 60 4.17 14.07 25.45
N GLU A 61 4.02 15.31 25.92
CA GLU A 61 4.47 15.81 27.21
C GLU A 61 4.03 14.92 28.39
N ARG A 62 2.73 14.60 28.45
CA ARG A 62 2.16 13.81 29.57
C ARG A 62 2.70 12.38 29.58
N LEU A 63 2.89 11.75 28.42
CA LEU A 63 3.49 10.43 28.32
C LEU A 63 4.97 10.48 28.68
N SER A 64 5.67 11.50 28.20
CA SER A 64 7.09 11.73 28.53
C SER A 64 7.32 11.89 30.01
N ALA A 65 6.50 12.69 30.70
CA ALA A 65 6.56 12.86 32.14
C ALA A 65 6.24 11.56 32.89
N LYS A 66 5.22 10.82 32.44
CA LYS A 66 4.82 9.55 33.06
C LYS A 66 5.91 8.48 33.01
N TYR A 67 6.65 8.40 31.90
CA TYR A 67 7.65 7.35 31.67
C TYR A 67 9.08 7.82 31.86
N GLY A 68 9.32 9.09 32.19
CA GLY A 68 10.65 9.63 32.44
C GLY A 68 11.57 9.67 31.21
N THR A 69 10.99 9.71 30.00
CA THR A 69 11.72 9.73 28.73
C THR A 69 11.02 10.59 27.69
N LYS A 70 11.74 11.11 26.70
CA LYS A 70 11.14 11.90 25.62
C LYS A 70 10.40 10.99 24.66
N ILE A 71 9.07 11.15 24.55
CA ILE A 71 8.20 10.40 23.65
C ILE A 71 7.64 11.33 22.59
N TYR A 72 7.85 10.97 21.33
CA TYR A 72 7.31 11.66 20.17
C TYR A 72 6.37 10.75 19.39
N LEU A 73 5.28 11.29 18.90
CA LEU A 73 4.30 10.58 18.08
C LEU A 73 4.38 11.09 16.64
N LYS A 74 4.71 10.20 15.71
CA LYS A 74 4.57 10.48 14.27
C LYS A 74 3.10 10.36 13.90
N ARG A 75 2.45 11.49 13.62
CA ARG A 75 1.00 11.62 13.53
C ARG A 75 0.45 11.18 12.15
N GLU A 76 0.68 9.93 11.77
CA GLU A 76 0.13 9.35 10.54
C GLU A 76 -1.41 9.18 10.57
N ASP A 77 -2.01 9.30 11.74
CA ASP A 77 -3.46 9.42 11.93
C ASP A 77 -4.05 10.70 11.33
N LEU A 78 -3.23 11.72 11.07
CA LEU A 78 -3.65 12.97 10.42
C LEU A 78 -3.62 12.89 8.89
N ASN A 79 -3.09 11.83 8.31
CA ASN A 79 -3.22 11.60 6.88
C ASN A 79 -4.69 11.45 6.47
N HIS A 80 -5.01 11.83 5.25
CA HIS A 80 -6.27 11.42 4.64
C HIS A 80 -6.44 9.89 4.74
N THR A 81 -7.61 9.40 5.07
CA THR A 81 -7.96 8.03 5.49
C THR A 81 -7.63 7.67 6.95
N GLY A 82 -6.85 8.46 7.66
CA GLY A 82 -6.55 8.26 9.09
C GLY A 82 -5.43 7.25 9.38
N ALA A 83 -4.59 6.92 8.40
CA ALA A 83 -3.47 5.99 8.56
C ALA A 83 -2.38 6.17 7.49
N HIS A 84 -1.22 5.52 7.70
CA HIS A 84 -0.07 5.59 6.80
C HIS A 84 -0.25 4.88 5.45
N LYS A 85 -1.23 3.99 5.30
CA LYS A 85 -1.39 3.15 4.10
C LYS A 85 -1.59 3.94 2.81
N ILE A 86 -2.20 5.10 2.88
CA ILE A 86 -2.46 5.96 1.72
C ILE A 86 -1.18 6.40 1.00
N ASN A 87 -0.06 6.54 1.71
CA ASN A 87 1.22 6.93 1.13
C ASN A 87 1.66 5.95 0.03
N ASN A 88 1.76 4.69 0.40
CA ASN A 88 2.14 3.61 -0.52
C ASN A 88 1.09 3.40 -1.61
N VAL A 89 -0.19 3.41 -1.24
CA VAL A 89 -1.29 3.20 -2.18
C VAL A 89 -1.28 4.22 -3.30
N LEU A 90 -1.09 5.51 -3.00
CA LEU A 90 -1.05 6.54 -4.05
C LEU A 90 0.08 6.31 -5.06
N GLY A 91 1.26 5.92 -4.60
CA GLY A 91 2.36 5.58 -5.50
C GLY A 91 1.99 4.42 -6.42
N GLN A 92 1.40 3.36 -5.86
CA GLN A 92 1.00 2.18 -6.64
C GLN A 92 -0.17 2.47 -7.59
N VAL A 93 -1.17 3.25 -7.20
CA VAL A 93 -2.30 3.62 -8.08
C VAL A 93 -1.83 4.52 -9.24
N LEU A 94 -0.95 5.48 -8.98
CA LEU A 94 -0.33 6.29 -10.03
C LEU A 94 0.47 5.43 -11.01
N LEU A 95 1.22 4.45 -10.49
CA LEU A 95 1.95 3.50 -11.32
C LEU A 95 0.99 2.64 -12.15
N ALA A 96 -0.08 2.12 -11.55
CA ALA A 96 -1.12 1.38 -12.25
C ALA A 96 -1.71 2.18 -13.43
N LYS A 97 -2.03 3.46 -13.19
CA LYS A 97 -2.50 4.38 -14.21
C LYS A 97 -1.47 4.59 -15.32
N LYS A 98 -0.19 4.80 -14.98
CA LYS A 98 0.91 4.93 -15.95
C LYS A 98 1.06 3.66 -16.81
N MET A 99 0.82 2.49 -16.23
CA MET A 99 0.81 1.20 -16.94
C MET A 99 -0.47 0.94 -17.77
N GLY A 100 -1.42 1.87 -17.79
CA GLY A 100 -2.69 1.72 -18.52
C GLY A 100 -3.68 0.76 -17.90
N LYS A 101 -3.50 0.38 -16.63
CA LYS A 101 -4.44 -0.49 -15.92
C LYS A 101 -5.72 0.29 -15.58
N THR A 102 -6.87 -0.38 -15.71
CA THR A 102 -8.19 0.21 -15.46
C THR A 102 -8.79 -0.26 -14.14
N ARG A 103 -8.24 -1.32 -13.57
CA ARG A 103 -8.70 -1.95 -12.34
C ARG A 103 -7.58 -2.13 -11.34
N VAL A 104 -7.93 -1.98 -10.06
CA VAL A 104 -7.05 -2.33 -8.95
C VAL A 104 -7.70 -3.35 -8.03
N ILE A 105 -6.90 -4.25 -7.50
CA ILE A 105 -7.32 -5.18 -6.46
C ILE A 105 -6.38 -5.09 -5.27
N ALA A 106 -6.91 -5.38 -4.07
CA ALA A 106 -6.12 -5.47 -2.85
C ALA A 106 -6.70 -6.50 -1.90
N GLU A 107 -5.89 -6.99 -0.98
CA GLU A 107 -6.31 -7.67 0.23
C GLU A 107 -6.32 -6.73 1.42
N THR A 108 -7.12 -7.04 2.43
CA THR A 108 -7.08 -6.30 3.70
C THR A 108 -7.54 -7.17 4.87
N GLY A 109 -6.95 -6.97 6.05
CA GLY A 109 -7.40 -7.56 7.30
C GLY A 109 -8.11 -6.51 8.16
N ALA A 110 -7.37 -5.60 8.80
CA ALA A 110 -7.94 -4.51 9.60
C ALA A 110 -8.71 -3.44 8.79
N GLY A 111 -8.74 -3.53 7.46
CA GLY A 111 -9.50 -2.65 6.59
C GLY A 111 -8.78 -1.38 6.14
N GLN A 112 -7.73 -0.93 6.82
CA GLN A 112 -7.07 0.34 6.49
C GLN A 112 -6.41 0.35 5.11
N HIS A 113 -5.81 -0.76 4.69
CA HIS A 113 -5.25 -0.88 3.35
C HIS A 113 -6.34 -0.87 2.27
N GLY A 114 -7.44 -1.58 2.53
CA GLY A 114 -8.61 -1.57 1.64
C GLY A 114 -9.21 -0.19 1.48
N VAL A 115 -9.41 0.55 2.58
CA VAL A 115 -9.91 1.94 2.54
C VAL A 115 -8.96 2.84 1.75
N ALA A 116 -7.65 2.74 1.97
CA ALA A 116 -6.68 3.51 1.21
C ALA A 116 -6.71 3.17 -0.29
N THR A 117 -6.82 1.87 -0.64
CA THR A 117 -6.92 1.41 -2.03
C THR A 117 -8.20 1.92 -2.70
N ALA A 118 -9.34 1.80 -2.03
CA ALA A 118 -10.61 2.34 -2.52
C ALA A 118 -10.54 3.86 -2.72
N THR A 119 -9.90 4.58 -1.79
CA THR A 119 -9.69 6.03 -1.90
C THR A 119 -8.83 6.40 -3.11
N GLY A 120 -7.71 5.71 -3.32
CA GLY A 120 -6.84 5.94 -4.48
C GLY A 120 -7.53 5.58 -5.79
N ALA A 121 -8.27 4.48 -5.83
CA ALA A 121 -9.03 4.06 -7.00
C ALA A 121 -10.11 5.09 -7.37
N ALA A 122 -10.89 5.56 -6.39
CA ALA A 122 -11.91 6.58 -6.61
C ALA A 122 -11.30 7.91 -7.10
N LEU A 123 -10.13 8.31 -6.58
CA LEU A 123 -9.43 9.52 -7.01
C LEU A 123 -9.05 9.48 -8.51
N PHE A 124 -8.75 8.31 -9.05
CA PHE A 124 -8.27 8.13 -10.43
C PHE A 124 -9.26 7.43 -11.36
N ASP A 125 -10.52 7.29 -10.93
CA ASP A 125 -11.61 6.67 -11.70
C ASP A 125 -11.27 5.24 -12.16
N MET A 126 -10.77 4.42 -11.22
CA MET A 126 -10.41 3.02 -11.45
C MET A 126 -11.39 2.09 -10.74
N GLU A 127 -11.73 0.97 -11.37
CA GLU A 127 -12.45 -0.09 -10.68
C GLU A 127 -11.63 -0.65 -9.51
N CYS A 128 -12.29 -0.88 -8.37
CA CYS A 128 -11.64 -1.39 -7.17
C CYS A 128 -12.35 -2.62 -6.61
N THR A 129 -11.60 -3.70 -6.41
CA THR A 129 -12.08 -4.88 -5.66
C THR A 129 -11.14 -5.16 -4.49
N VAL A 130 -11.72 -5.28 -3.28
CA VAL A 130 -10.97 -5.56 -2.06
C VAL A 130 -11.39 -6.91 -1.49
N TYR A 131 -10.43 -7.82 -1.34
CA TYR A 131 -10.63 -9.12 -0.72
C TYR A 131 -10.42 -9.02 0.79
N MET A 132 -11.37 -9.53 1.56
CA MET A 132 -11.33 -9.47 3.01
C MET A 132 -11.90 -10.75 3.62
N GLY A 133 -11.25 -11.30 4.63
CA GLY A 133 -11.75 -12.47 5.33
C GLY A 133 -13.11 -12.21 5.99
N LYS A 134 -14.00 -13.19 5.97
CA LYS A 134 -15.36 -13.07 6.54
C LYS A 134 -15.35 -12.60 8.00
N GLU A 135 -14.43 -13.11 8.81
CA GLU A 135 -14.29 -12.69 10.19
C GLU A 135 -13.83 -11.23 10.33
N ASP A 136 -12.91 -10.82 9.48
CA ASP A 136 -12.40 -9.46 9.47
C ASP A 136 -13.48 -8.46 9.02
N ILE A 137 -14.32 -8.82 8.04
CA ILE A 137 -15.50 -8.04 7.61
C ILE A 137 -16.43 -7.76 8.80
N GLN A 138 -16.71 -8.79 9.62
CA GLN A 138 -17.58 -8.62 10.78
C GLN A 138 -16.98 -7.70 11.85
N ARG A 139 -15.66 -7.79 12.07
CA ARG A 139 -14.93 -6.96 13.03
C ARG A 139 -14.78 -5.51 12.58
N GLN A 140 -14.70 -5.28 11.27
CA GLN A 140 -14.31 -4.01 10.67
C GLN A 140 -15.41 -3.40 9.78
N LYS A 141 -16.69 -3.55 10.17
CA LYS A 141 -17.86 -3.07 9.42
C LYS A 141 -17.76 -1.61 8.98
N LEU A 142 -17.19 -0.74 9.81
CA LEU A 142 -17.01 0.67 9.47
C LEU A 142 -16.06 0.85 8.28
N ASN A 143 -14.96 0.10 8.23
CA ASN A 143 -14.03 0.17 7.11
C ASN A 143 -14.64 -0.44 5.85
N VAL A 144 -15.43 -1.49 5.96
CA VAL A 144 -16.19 -2.06 4.83
C VAL A 144 -17.14 -1.02 4.25
N MET A 145 -17.95 -0.38 5.08
CA MET A 145 -18.85 0.70 4.64
C MET A 145 -18.08 1.84 3.95
N ARG A 146 -16.93 2.25 4.49
CA ARG A 146 -16.08 3.30 3.86
C ARG A 146 -15.60 2.89 2.47
N MET A 147 -15.17 1.63 2.28
CA MET A 147 -14.75 1.10 0.98
C MET A 147 -15.91 1.11 -0.03
N GLU A 148 -17.09 0.65 0.40
CA GLU A 148 -18.30 0.61 -0.45
C GLU A 148 -18.79 2.02 -0.82
N MET A 149 -18.75 2.97 0.11
CA MET A 149 -19.08 4.39 -0.17
C MET A 149 -18.13 5.02 -1.20
N LEU A 150 -16.89 4.54 -1.29
CA LEU A 150 -15.90 4.96 -2.29
C LEU A 150 -16.05 4.20 -3.62
N GLY A 151 -17.06 3.35 -3.76
CA GLY A 151 -17.33 2.58 -4.98
C GLY A 151 -16.57 1.28 -5.10
N ALA A 152 -15.81 0.86 -4.08
CA ALA A 152 -15.11 -0.41 -4.11
C ALA A 152 -16.04 -1.59 -3.84
N LYS A 153 -15.82 -2.70 -4.55
CA LYS A 153 -16.45 -3.99 -4.27
C LYS A 153 -15.68 -4.72 -3.19
N VAL A 154 -16.28 -4.99 -2.04
CA VAL A 154 -15.69 -5.84 -1.00
C VAL A 154 -16.14 -7.28 -1.19
N VAL A 155 -15.17 -8.19 -1.34
CA VAL A 155 -15.41 -9.62 -1.56
C VAL A 155 -15.06 -10.38 -0.30
N SER A 156 -16.06 -11.06 0.28
CA SER A 156 -15.87 -11.94 1.44
C SER A 156 -15.13 -13.21 1.05
N VAL A 157 -14.06 -13.53 1.75
CA VAL A 157 -13.30 -14.78 1.58
C VAL A 157 -13.65 -15.70 2.73
N GLU A 158 -14.20 -16.88 2.38
CA GLU A 158 -14.70 -17.87 3.34
C GLU A 158 -13.83 -19.16 3.37
N SER A 159 -12.64 -19.12 2.77
CA SER A 159 -11.69 -20.25 2.77
C SER A 159 -10.75 -20.18 3.96
N GLY A 160 -10.23 -21.33 4.37
CA GLY A 160 -9.20 -21.45 5.38
C GLY A 160 -9.60 -20.88 6.74
N SER A 161 -8.82 -19.95 7.26
CA SER A 161 -9.06 -19.27 8.54
C SER A 161 -9.98 -18.06 8.44
N ASN A 162 -10.48 -17.73 7.25
CA ASN A 162 -11.32 -16.56 6.97
C ASN A 162 -10.66 -15.21 7.35
N THR A 163 -9.33 -15.12 7.23
CA THR A 163 -8.53 -13.96 7.64
C THR A 163 -7.67 -13.43 6.50
N LEU A 164 -6.81 -12.45 6.80
CA LEU A 164 -5.91 -11.80 5.84
C LEU A 164 -5.14 -12.75 4.94
N LYS A 165 -4.64 -13.90 5.45
CA LYS A 165 -3.89 -14.88 4.65
C LYS A 165 -4.73 -15.41 3.48
N ASP A 166 -5.99 -15.72 3.75
CA ASP A 166 -6.90 -16.29 2.75
C ASP A 166 -7.35 -15.21 1.75
N ALA A 167 -7.55 -13.98 2.23
CA ALA A 167 -7.80 -12.81 1.39
C ALA A 167 -6.62 -12.55 0.43
N THR A 168 -5.38 -12.65 0.90
CA THR A 168 -4.16 -12.53 0.08
C THR A 168 -4.11 -13.61 -0.99
N ASN A 169 -4.40 -14.85 -0.63
CA ASN A 169 -4.42 -15.97 -1.58
C ASN A 169 -5.46 -15.75 -2.68
N GLU A 170 -6.64 -15.24 -2.34
CA GLU A 170 -7.69 -14.97 -3.33
C GLU A 170 -7.36 -13.79 -4.23
N ALA A 171 -6.78 -12.73 -3.67
CA ALA A 171 -6.28 -11.60 -4.45
C ALA A 171 -5.23 -12.05 -5.48
N ILE A 172 -4.25 -12.87 -5.08
CA ILE A 172 -3.21 -13.39 -5.99
C ILE A 172 -3.82 -14.30 -7.07
N ARG A 173 -4.77 -15.18 -6.71
CA ARG A 173 -5.46 -16.02 -7.69
C ARG A 173 -6.23 -15.21 -8.73
N THR A 174 -6.90 -14.15 -8.29
CA THR A 174 -7.60 -13.24 -9.19
C THR A 174 -6.62 -12.49 -10.06
N TRP A 175 -5.55 -11.95 -9.47
CA TRP A 175 -4.51 -11.26 -10.23
C TRP A 175 -3.91 -12.11 -11.33
N ALA A 176 -3.60 -13.39 -11.04
CA ALA A 176 -3.07 -14.33 -12.04
C ALA A 176 -4.01 -14.53 -13.25
N LYS A 177 -5.30 -14.28 -13.10
CA LYS A 177 -6.31 -14.40 -14.17
C LYS A 177 -6.57 -13.09 -14.91
N THR A 178 -6.29 -11.95 -14.29
CA THR A 178 -6.74 -10.62 -14.75
C THR A 178 -5.58 -9.60 -14.84
N ALA A 179 -4.34 -10.06 -14.81
CA ALA A 179 -3.16 -9.19 -14.76
C ALA A 179 -3.00 -8.23 -15.96
N GLU A 180 -3.69 -8.53 -17.08
CA GLU A 180 -3.68 -7.71 -18.29
C GLU A 180 -4.25 -6.30 -18.01
N ASP A 181 -5.39 -6.20 -17.35
CA ASP A 181 -6.09 -4.94 -17.04
C ASP A 181 -6.04 -4.54 -15.57
N THR A 182 -5.57 -5.44 -14.71
CA THR A 182 -5.67 -5.33 -13.25
C THR A 182 -4.30 -5.19 -12.59
N PHE A 183 -4.17 -4.19 -11.73
CA PHE A 183 -3.00 -4.00 -10.87
C PHE A 183 -3.30 -4.49 -9.45
N TYR A 184 -2.40 -5.31 -8.90
CA TYR A 184 -2.48 -5.74 -7.51
C TYR A 184 -1.73 -4.78 -6.61
N ILE A 185 -2.44 -4.14 -5.67
CA ILE A 185 -1.88 -3.17 -4.72
C ILE A 185 -1.56 -3.88 -3.40
N ILE A 186 -0.28 -3.99 -3.06
CA ILE A 186 0.18 -4.61 -1.82
C ILE A 186 0.41 -3.56 -0.73
N GLY A 187 -0.11 -3.83 0.48
CA GLY A 187 -0.09 -2.89 1.61
C GLY A 187 1.14 -2.95 2.52
N SER A 188 2.07 -3.87 2.29
CA SER A 188 3.25 -4.10 3.13
C SER A 188 4.46 -4.49 2.27
N ALA A 189 5.67 -4.39 2.83
CA ALA A 189 6.91 -4.79 2.15
C ALA A 189 7.06 -6.33 2.11
N VAL A 190 6.08 -7.01 1.52
CA VAL A 190 5.97 -8.46 1.35
C VAL A 190 5.69 -8.80 -0.11
N GLY A 191 5.63 -10.08 -0.42
CA GLY A 191 5.32 -10.56 -1.76
C GLY A 191 6.55 -10.68 -2.66
N PRO A 192 6.33 -10.99 -3.96
CA PRO A 192 7.41 -11.17 -4.91
C PRO A 192 8.06 -9.83 -5.27
N TYR A 193 9.36 -9.85 -5.62
CA TYR A 193 10.00 -8.68 -6.21
C TYR A 193 9.26 -8.26 -7.50
N PRO A 194 9.00 -6.92 -7.74
CA PRO A 194 9.58 -5.76 -7.09
C PRO A 194 8.77 -5.19 -5.89
N TYR A 195 7.68 -5.81 -5.46
CA TYR A 195 6.79 -5.26 -4.44
C TYR A 195 7.49 -4.79 -3.16
N PRO A 196 8.39 -5.56 -2.52
CA PRO A 196 9.04 -5.10 -1.28
C PRO A 196 9.81 -3.80 -1.47
N LYS A 197 10.50 -3.65 -2.62
CA LYS A 197 11.23 -2.42 -2.96
C LYS A 197 10.29 -1.26 -3.18
N MET A 198 9.25 -1.46 -3.97
CA MET A 198 8.25 -0.46 -4.33
C MET A 198 7.50 0.06 -3.10
N VAL A 199 7.04 -0.85 -2.23
CA VAL A 199 6.33 -0.49 -1.00
C VAL A 199 7.26 0.27 -0.04
N LYS A 200 8.50 -0.17 0.13
CA LYS A 200 9.50 0.55 0.93
C LYS A 200 9.68 1.98 0.43
N GLU A 201 9.85 2.17 -0.87
CA GLU A 201 10.09 3.48 -1.47
C GLU A 201 8.88 4.41 -1.28
N PHE A 202 7.70 3.99 -1.69
CA PHE A 202 6.47 4.79 -1.54
C PHE A 202 6.06 5.02 -0.08
N GLN A 203 6.56 4.23 0.86
CA GLN A 203 6.32 4.43 2.29
C GLN A 203 7.40 5.27 2.97
N SER A 204 8.54 5.52 2.33
CA SER A 204 9.69 6.21 2.93
C SER A 204 9.40 7.66 3.32
N CYS A 205 8.40 8.29 2.71
CA CYS A 205 7.94 9.63 3.07
C CYS A 205 7.50 9.76 4.55
N LEU A 206 7.20 8.66 5.21
CA LEU A 206 6.93 8.63 6.65
C LEU A 206 8.11 9.18 7.48
N LEU A 207 9.33 9.01 7.00
CA LEU A 207 10.55 9.40 7.68
C LEU A 207 11.07 10.81 7.29
N TYR A 208 10.53 11.45 6.25
CA TYR A 208 11.06 12.72 5.73
C TYR A 208 11.11 13.84 6.77
N THR A 209 10.25 13.83 7.76
CA THR A 209 10.20 14.81 8.85
C THR A 209 10.52 14.22 10.21
N SER A 210 11.04 13.00 10.25
CA SER A 210 11.45 12.35 11.49
C SER A 210 12.96 12.29 11.51
N PRO A 211 13.67 13.18 12.24
CA PRO A 211 15.12 13.13 12.32
C PRO A 211 15.53 11.77 12.89
N SER A 212 16.40 11.10 12.16
CA SER A 212 17.05 9.89 12.66
C SER A 212 18.09 10.26 13.69
N PRO A 213 18.35 9.46 14.74
CA PRO A 213 19.50 9.64 15.62
C PRO A 213 20.82 9.74 14.85
N ARG A 214 20.90 9.20 13.64
CA ARG A 214 22.06 9.30 12.73
C ARG A 214 22.22 10.67 12.09
N ASP A 215 21.15 11.45 11.98
CA ASP A 215 21.17 12.79 11.41
C ASP A 215 21.54 13.84 12.45
N LEU A 216 21.64 13.44 13.72
CA LEU A 216 21.96 14.28 14.87
C LEU A 216 23.40 14.07 15.39
N SER A 217 24.18 13.24 14.73
CA SER A 217 25.59 12.93 15.07
C SER A 217 26.59 13.70 14.22
#